data_5cea120075193934fa041d7e625e5ee8
#
_entry.id   5cea120075193934fa041d7e625e5ee8
#
_cell.length_a   1.000
_cell.length_b   1.000
_cell.length_c   1.000
_cell.angle_alpha   90.00
_cell.angle_beta   90.00
_cell.angle_gamma   90.00
#
_symmetry.space_group_name_H-M   'P 1'
#
loop_
_entity.id
_entity.type
_entity.pdbx_description
1 polymer ?
#
loop_
_entity_poly.entity_id
_entity_poly.type
_entity_poly.pdbx_seq_one_letter_code
_entity_poly.pdbx_strand_id
1 'polypeptide(L)'
;MNIKIITCHDVYNYGASLQAYALQTYLKQKGHDVEIIDYLPAYMDKAYSLNFNRYMSIPKMSPLYKYKDNAFFRIVYAIKKYLPQLYKIVRQRGRKLAFDRFKHAYLHLTDHYVEYRDLKDVQWVADVFIVGSDQVWNPLFNNGRDPSYFLQFGSLETKRVAYAASFGVSTLEEQDVKRMKEWLKSFSAISVRET
;
A
#
# COMPACT_ATOMS: atom_id res chain seq x y z
N MET A 1 12.76 9.83 -20.19
CA MET A 1 12.98 8.57 -19.47
C MET A 1 11.62 7.94 -19.18
N ASN A 2 11.57 6.63 -19.18
CA ASN A 2 10.41 5.87 -18.72
C ASN A 2 10.55 5.60 -17.21
N ILE A 3 9.65 6.15 -16.40
CA ILE A 3 9.73 6.11 -14.94
C ILE A 3 8.50 5.36 -14.38
N LYS A 4 8.74 4.40 -13.52
CA LYS A 4 7.69 3.69 -12.79
C LYS A 4 7.77 4.05 -11.31
N ILE A 5 6.66 4.52 -10.75
CA ILE A 5 6.56 4.95 -9.34
C ILE A 5 5.77 3.92 -8.56
N ILE A 6 6.26 3.49 -7.40
CA ILE A 6 5.48 2.70 -6.43
C ILE A 6 5.27 3.54 -5.17
N THR A 7 4.02 3.68 -4.75
CA THR A 7 3.63 4.44 -3.55
C THR A 7 2.26 3.97 -3.04
N CYS A 8 1.87 4.41 -1.85
CA CYS A 8 0.53 4.13 -1.30
C CYS A 8 -0.53 5.02 -1.96
N HIS A 9 -0.83 4.81 -3.24
CA HIS A 9 -1.72 5.66 -4.03
C HIS A 9 -3.22 5.36 -3.83
N ASP A 10 -3.61 4.15 -3.44
CA ASP A 10 -5.00 3.69 -3.33
C ASP A 10 -5.40 3.34 -1.88
N VAL A 11 -5.26 4.27 -0.98
CA VAL A 11 -5.54 4.09 0.46
C VAL A 11 -6.67 4.99 0.99
N TYR A 12 -7.47 5.60 0.12
CA TYR A 12 -8.57 6.51 0.46
C TYR A 12 -8.17 7.62 1.44
N ASN A 13 -6.97 8.16 1.26
CA ASN A 13 -6.36 9.23 2.03
C ASN A 13 -5.98 10.39 1.09
N TYR A 14 -6.43 11.62 1.40
CA TYR A 14 -6.14 12.79 0.55
C TYR A 14 -4.65 13.04 0.37
N GLY A 15 -3.87 12.95 1.46
CA GLY A 15 -2.42 13.14 1.39
C GLY A 15 -1.76 12.12 0.47
N ALA A 16 -2.12 10.85 0.60
CA ALA A 16 -1.57 9.76 -0.22
C ALA A 16 -1.93 9.91 -1.71
N SER A 17 -3.18 10.27 -2.02
CA SER A 17 -3.60 10.49 -3.42
C SER A 17 -2.93 11.72 -4.03
N LEU A 18 -2.87 12.84 -3.28
CA LEU A 18 -2.29 14.08 -3.77
C LEU A 18 -0.77 14.01 -3.95
N GLN A 19 -0.04 13.33 -3.05
CA GLN A 19 1.41 13.18 -3.21
C GLN A 19 1.74 12.33 -4.44
N ALA A 20 0.99 11.24 -4.70
CA ALA A 20 1.16 10.40 -5.87
C ALA A 20 0.93 11.21 -7.17
N TYR A 21 -0.16 11.97 -7.21
CA TYR A 21 -0.47 12.86 -8.33
C TYR A 21 0.59 13.95 -8.52
N ALA A 22 1.04 14.58 -7.45
CA ALA A 22 2.03 15.66 -7.52
C ALA A 22 3.37 15.17 -8.06
N LEU A 23 3.88 14.04 -7.57
CA LEU A 23 5.13 13.47 -8.04
C LEU A 23 5.04 13.06 -9.52
N GLN A 24 3.98 12.33 -9.90
CA GLN A 24 3.74 11.97 -11.29
C GLN A 24 3.68 13.19 -12.20
N THR A 25 2.91 14.22 -11.81
CA THR A 25 2.71 15.43 -12.59
C THR A 25 4.02 16.21 -12.76
N TYR A 26 4.77 16.37 -11.67
CA TYR A 26 6.07 17.05 -11.70
C TYR A 26 7.04 16.39 -12.67
N LEU A 27 7.17 15.07 -12.62
CA LEU A 27 8.07 14.34 -13.50
C LEU A 27 7.59 14.38 -14.97
N LYS A 28 6.28 14.31 -15.23
CA LYS A 28 5.72 14.51 -16.57
C LYS A 28 6.02 15.91 -17.13
N GLN A 29 5.91 16.96 -16.32
CA GLN A 29 6.27 18.33 -16.70
C GLN A 29 7.76 18.48 -17.01
N LYS A 30 8.63 17.61 -16.46
CA LYS A 30 10.05 17.53 -16.80
C LYS A 30 10.34 16.72 -18.08
N GLY A 31 9.31 16.29 -18.80
CA GLY A 31 9.44 15.57 -20.07
C GLY A 31 9.69 14.07 -19.92
N HIS A 32 9.32 13.47 -18.82
CA HIS A 32 9.42 12.02 -18.59
C HIS A 32 8.09 11.33 -18.89
N ASP A 33 8.16 10.09 -19.36
CA ASP A 33 7.02 9.18 -19.40
C ASP A 33 6.89 8.49 -18.04
N VAL A 34 5.75 8.67 -17.36
CA VAL A 34 5.61 8.32 -15.96
C VAL A 34 4.31 7.56 -15.72
N GLU A 35 4.43 6.38 -15.12
CA GLU A 35 3.31 5.60 -14.63
C GLU A 35 3.49 5.23 -13.15
N ILE A 36 2.38 5.18 -12.43
CA ILE A 36 2.33 4.65 -11.06
C ILE A 36 2.00 3.16 -11.16
N ILE A 37 2.81 2.32 -10.53
CA ILE A 37 2.55 0.88 -10.42
C ILE A 37 1.29 0.67 -9.58
N ASP A 38 0.23 0.14 -10.19
CA ASP A 38 -1.03 -0.15 -9.50
C ASP A 38 -0.90 -1.42 -8.66
N TYR A 39 -0.11 -1.32 -7.59
CA TYR A 39 0.11 -2.39 -6.63
C TYR A 39 -0.78 -2.20 -5.40
N LEU A 40 -1.76 -3.08 -5.25
CA LEU A 40 -2.71 -3.07 -4.14
C LEU A 40 -2.77 -4.45 -3.46
N PRO A 41 -1.83 -4.76 -2.59
CA PRO A 41 -1.80 -6.04 -1.90
C PRO A 41 -2.98 -6.20 -0.95
N ALA A 42 -3.43 -7.44 -0.75
CA ALA A 42 -4.60 -7.77 0.04
C ALA A 42 -4.60 -7.21 1.48
N TYR A 43 -3.44 -6.90 2.04
CA TYR A 43 -3.35 -6.25 3.35
C TYR A 43 -3.73 -4.76 3.32
N MET A 44 -3.70 -4.09 2.16
CA MET A 44 -4.14 -2.70 2.00
C MET A 44 -5.63 -2.57 1.71
N ASP A 45 -6.25 -3.55 1.07
CA ASP A 45 -7.68 -3.53 0.69
C ASP A 45 -8.65 -3.77 1.87
N LYS A 46 -8.30 -3.30 3.07
CA LYS A 46 -9.09 -3.60 4.28
C LYS A 46 -10.21 -2.59 4.58
N ALA A 47 -10.13 -1.39 4.03
CA ALA A 47 -10.99 -0.29 4.48
C ALA A 47 -12.44 -0.41 4.02
N TYR A 48 -12.67 -1.00 2.84
CA TYR A 48 -13.99 -1.13 2.21
C TYR A 48 -14.36 -2.56 1.83
N SER A 49 -13.56 -3.54 2.24
CA SER A 49 -13.84 -4.96 2.02
C SER A 49 -14.86 -5.48 3.03
N LEU A 50 -15.99 -6.00 2.52
CA LEU A 50 -17.00 -6.70 3.30
C LEU A 50 -16.79 -8.20 3.18
N ASN A 51 -16.07 -8.78 4.11
CA ASN A 51 -15.96 -10.23 4.21
C ASN A 51 -16.60 -10.72 5.51
N PHE A 52 -17.85 -11.21 5.41
CA PHE A 52 -18.60 -11.71 6.56
C PHE A 52 -17.89 -12.88 7.27
N ASN A 53 -17.26 -13.76 6.52
CA ASN A 53 -16.53 -14.90 7.07
C ASN A 53 -15.39 -14.50 8.01
N ARG A 54 -14.81 -13.32 7.81
CA ARG A 54 -13.78 -12.75 8.68
C ARG A 54 -14.29 -12.52 10.11
N TYR A 55 -15.59 -12.24 10.26
CA TYR A 55 -16.22 -11.98 11.56
C TYR A 55 -16.78 -13.24 12.22
N MET A 56 -16.76 -14.38 11.53
CA MET A 56 -17.23 -15.67 12.11
C MET A 56 -16.24 -16.27 13.15
N SER A 57 -15.02 -15.71 13.26
CA SER A 57 -14.06 -16.11 14.29
C SER A 57 -14.07 -15.12 15.45
N ILE A 58 -14.36 -15.59 16.67
CA ILE A 58 -14.36 -14.77 17.88
C ILE A 58 -12.92 -14.66 18.40
N PRO A 59 -12.30 -13.44 18.43
CA PRO A 59 -10.94 -13.26 18.90
C PRO A 59 -10.78 -13.61 20.40
N LYS A 60 -9.59 -14.06 20.79
CA LYS A 60 -9.25 -14.41 22.18
C LYS A 60 -9.54 -13.29 23.19
N MET A 61 -9.38 -12.04 22.81
CA MET A 61 -9.65 -10.86 23.65
C MET A 61 -11.15 -10.52 23.79
N SER A 62 -12.05 -11.20 23.10
CA SER A 62 -13.49 -10.96 23.20
C SER A 62 -14.08 -11.61 24.45
N PRO A 63 -14.96 -10.92 25.20
CA PRO A 63 -15.72 -11.55 26.29
C PRO A 63 -16.56 -12.77 25.85
N LEU A 64 -16.88 -12.84 24.55
CA LEU A 64 -17.62 -13.97 23.97
C LEU A 64 -16.72 -15.14 23.56
N TYR A 65 -15.39 -15.06 23.78
CA TYR A 65 -14.43 -16.10 23.36
C TYR A 65 -14.74 -17.47 23.98
N LYS A 66 -15.27 -17.51 25.20
CA LYS A 66 -15.71 -18.75 25.87
C LYS A 66 -16.78 -19.53 25.08
N TYR A 67 -17.48 -18.88 24.15
CA TYR A 67 -18.49 -19.48 23.28
C TYR A 67 -18.02 -19.64 21.82
N LYS A 68 -16.71 -19.60 21.54
CA LYS A 68 -16.12 -19.63 20.20
C LYS A 68 -16.55 -20.82 19.34
N ASP A 69 -16.88 -21.96 19.97
CA ASP A 69 -17.28 -23.19 19.28
C ASP A 69 -18.81 -23.28 19.08
N ASN A 70 -19.57 -22.35 19.67
CA ASN A 70 -21.03 -22.30 19.52
C ASN A 70 -21.41 -21.46 18.30
N ALA A 71 -22.07 -22.09 17.32
CA ALA A 71 -22.46 -21.44 16.07
C ALA A 71 -23.34 -20.20 16.25
N PHE A 72 -24.29 -20.25 17.19
CA PHE A 72 -25.19 -19.13 17.47
C PHE A 72 -24.40 -17.89 17.94
N PHE A 73 -23.52 -18.04 18.91
CA PHE A 73 -22.71 -16.92 19.41
C PHE A 73 -21.73 -16.38 18.36
N ARG A 74 -21.21 -17.24 17.49
CA ARG A 74 -20.38 -16.82 16.35
C ARG A 74 -21.17 -15.95 15.36
N ILE A 75 -22.41 -16.34 15.05
CA ILE A 75 -23.30 -15.58 14.17
C ILE A 75 -23.66 -14.23 14.80
N VAL A 76 -24.07 -14.22 16.07
CA VAL A 76 -24.39 -12.99 16.81
C VAL A 76 -23.19 -12.03 16.85
N TYR A 77 -22.00 -12.57 17.12
CA TYR A 77 -20.76 -11.77 17.09
C TYR A 77 -20.48 -11.23 15.71
N ALA A 78 -20.61 -12.04 14.67
CA ALA A 78 -20.40 -11.63 13.28
C ALA A 78 -21.37 -10.52 12.87
N ILE A 79 -22.66 -10.67 13.17
CA ILE A 79 -23.68 -9.64 12.88
C ILE A 79 -23.35 -8.33 13.61
N LYS A 80 -23.03 -8.39 14.91
CA LYS A 80 -22.67 -7.23 15.71
C LYS A 80 -21.47 -6.47 15.15
N LYS A 81 -20.52 -7.15 14.52
CA LYS A 81 -19.33 -6.53 13.89
C LYS A 81 -19.56 -6.11 12.45
N TYR A 82 -20.34 -6.89 11.71
CA TYR A 82 -20.61 -6.66 10.30
C TYR A 82 -21.54 -5.46 10.06
N LEU A 83 -22.63 -5.32 10.83
CA LEU A 83 -23.58 -4.23 10.64
C LEU A 83 -22.98 -2.82 10.76
N PRO A 84 -22.16 -2.51 11.80
CA PRO A 84 -21.50 -1.21 11.87
C PRO A 84 -20.53 -0.98 10.71
N GLN A 85 -19.84 -2.02 10.25
CA GLN A 85 -18.94 -1.92 9.10
C GLN A 85 -19.72 -1.67 7.80
N LEU A 86 -20.82 -2.38 7.59
CA LEU A 86 -21.73 -2.14 6.47
C LEU A 86 -22.27 -0.71 6.47
N TYR A 87 -22.77 -0.23 7.62
CA TYR A 87 -23.24 1.16 7.78
C TYR A 87 -22.12 2.16 7.43
N LYS A 88 -20.91 1.95 7.93
CA LYS A 88 -19.75 2.80 7.62
C LYS A 88 -19.47 2.84 6.11
N ILE A 89 -19.48 1.69 5.44
CA ILE A 89 -19.23 1.58 3.98
C ILE A 89 -20.32 2.31 3.21
N VAL A 90 -21.59 2.08 3.55
CA VAL A 90 -22.71 2.76 2.88
C VAL A 90 -22.61 4.28 3.07
N ARG A 91 -22.37 4.74 4.30
CA ARG A 91 -22.21 6.17 4.61
C ARG A 91 -21.00 6.80 3.90
N GLN A 92 -19.92 6.06 3.72
CA GLN A 92 -18.68 6.55 3.09
C GLN A 92 -18.63 6.30 1.57
N ARG A 93 -19.69 5.73 0.98
CA ARG A 93 -19.73 5.40 -0.45
C ARG A 93 -19.40 6.60 -1.35
N GLY A 94 -19.93 7.78 -1.03
CA GLY A 94 -19.65 9.01 -1.78
C GLY A 94 -18.17 9.38 -1.74
N ARG A 95 -17.55 9.25 -0.56
CA ARG A 95 -16.11 9.47 -0.39
C ARG A 95 -15.29 8.48 -1.21
N LYS A 96 -15.60 7.18 -1.13
CA LYS A 96 -14.93 6.14 -1.93
C LYS A 96 -15.01 6.46 -3.41
N LEU A 97 -16.21 6.75 -3.92
CA LEU A 97 -16.42 7.09 -5.33
C LEU A 97 -15.63 8.33 -5.77
N ALA A 98 -15.47 9.33 -4.89
CA ALA A 98 -14.67 10.51 -5.19
C ALA A 98 -13.17 10.16 -5.35
N PHE A 99 -12.63 9.30 -4.48
CA PHE A 99 -11.25 8.82 -4.60
C PHE A 99 -11.06 7.95 -5.85
N ASP A 100 -11.98 7.04 -6.13
CA ASP A 100 -11.92 6.19 -7.32
C ASP A 100 -11.94 7.04 -8.61
N ARG A 101 -12.84 8.04 -8.67
CA ARG A 101 -12.88 9.00 -9.79
C ARG A 101 -11.58 9.78 -9.93
N PHE A 102 -11.03 10.28 -8.82
CA PHE A 102 -9.75 10.98 -8.84
C PHE A 102 -8.63 10.08 -9.36
N LYS A 103 -8.53 8.85 -8.85
CA LYS A 103 -7.55 7.87 -9.30
C LYS A 103 -7.63 7.66 -10.80
N HIS A 104 -8.81 7.34 -11.33
CA HIS A 104 -8.99 7.07 -12.76
C HIS A 104 -8.85 8.29 -13.67
N ALA A 105 -9.13 9.50 -13.17
CA ALA A 105 -9.05 10.72 -13.96
C ALA A 105 -7.64 11.32 -14.02
N TYR A 106 -6.84 11.15 -12.96
CA TYR A 106 -5.60 11.90 -12.79
C TYR A 106 -4.34 11.05 -12.62
N LEU A 107 -4.45 9.79 -12.21
CA LEU A 107 -3.29 8.92 -12.10
C LEU A 107 -3.13 8.07 -13.36
N HIS A 108 -1.92 8.02 -13.87
CA HIS A 108 -1.53 7.16 -14.98
C HIS A 108 -0.97 5.87 -14.39
N LEU A 109 -1.77 4.83 -14.43
CA LEU A 109 -1.49 3.57 -13.75
C LEU A 109 -1.02 2.51 -14.74
N THR A 110 -0.20 1.59 -14.26
CA THR A 110 0.11 0.33 -14.95
C THR A 110 -1.08 -0.64 -14.85
N ASP A 111 -0.89 -1.86 -15.33
CA ASP A 111 -1.76 -2.97 -14.98
C ASP A 111 -1.83 -3.17 -13.46
N HIS A 112 -2.93 -3.80 -12.99
CA HIS A 112 -3.18 -4.02 -11.57
C HIS A 112 -2.46 -5.26 -11.04
N TYR A 113 -1.73 -5.12 -9.93
CA TYR A 113 -0.97 -6.18 -9.27
C TYR A 113 -1.40 -6.33 -7.81
N VAL A 114 -1.53 -7.57 -7.34
CA VAL A 114 -1.99 -7.89 -5.97
C VAL A 114 -0.89 -8.51 -5.13
N GLU A 115 -0.01 -9.30 -5.72
CA GLU A 115 1.07 -9.98 -5.02
C GLU A 115 2.44 -9.46 -5.45
N TYR A 116 3.40 -9.50 -4.54
CA TYR A 116 4.80 -9.18 -4.87
C TYR A 116 5.35 -10.04 -6.01
N ARG A 117 4.90 -11.29 -6.10
CA ARG A 117 5.29 -12.21 -7.19
C ARG A 117 4.90 -11.65 -8.55
N ASP A 118 3.71 -11.06 -8.66
CA ASP A 118 3.23 -10.49 -9.91
C ASP A 118 4.22 -9.45 -10.44
N LEU A 119 4.74 -8.58 -9.56
CA LEU A 119 5.73 -7.56 -9.93
C LEU A 119 7.07 -8.15 -10.39
N LYS A 120 7.44 -9.34 -9.90
CA LYS A 120 8.68 -10.01 -10.31
C LYS A 120 8.57 -10.66 -11.68
N ASP A 121 7.37 -11.12 -12.03
CA ASP A 121 7.13 -11.85 -13.29
C ASP A 121 6.95 -10.90 -14.49
N VAL A 122 6.76 -9.59 -14.24
CA VAL A 122 6.65 -8.57 -15.29
C VAL A 122 8.01 -8.26 -15.93
N GLN A 123 8.01 -8.21 -17.26
CA GLN A 123 9.13 -7.67 -18.03
C GLN A 123 9.04 -6.14 -18.07
N TRP A 124 9.59 -5.50 -17.06
CA TRP A 124 9.51 -4.06 -16.90
C TRP A 124 10.32 -3.31 -17.97
N VAL A 125 9.65 -2.41 -18.69
CA VAL A 125 10.31 -1.40 -19.52
C VAL A 125 10.39 -0.12 -18.71
N ALA A 126 11.50 0.11 -18.02
CA ALA A 126 11.72 1.27 -17.17
C ALA A 126 13.20 1.65 -17.12
N ASP A 127 13.48 2.95 -17.24
CA ASP A 127 14.82 3.51 -17.00
C ASP A 127 15.08 3.69 -15.50
N VAL A 128 14.01 4.01 -14.74
CA VAL A 128 14.07 4.29 -13.30
C VAL A 128 12.81 3.77 -12.59
N PHE A 129 13.02 3.07 -11.49
CA PHE A 129 11.99 2.84 -10.48
C PHE A 129 12.12 3.88 -9.37
N ILE A 130 11.00 4.49 -8.95
CA ILE A 130 10.96 5.43 -7.83
C ILE A 130 10.01 4.88 -6.77
N VAL A 131 10.44 4.86 -5.51
CA VAL A 131 9.57 4.58 -4.37
C VAL A 131 9.34 5.85 -3.55
N GLY A 132 8.11 6.04 -3.10
CA GLY A 132 7.72 7.21 -2.31
C GLY A 132 6.88 8.21 -3.13
N SER A 133 6.55 9.36 -2.61
CA SER A 133 6.75 9.72 -1.18
C SER A 133 5.77 8.96 -0.28
N ASP A 134 5.65 9.32 1.00
CA ASP A 134 4.79 8.74 2.03
C ASP A 134 5.51 7.70 2.92
N GLN A 135 4.80 7.18 3.93
CA GLN A 135 5.31 6.22 4.92
C GLN A 135 5.44 4.80 4.34
N VAL A 136 6.05 4.70 3.17
CA VAL A 136 6.20 3.43 2.43
C VAL A 136 7.09 2.43 3.17
N TRP A 137 7.96 2.90 4.06
CA TRP A 137 8.90 2.08 4.84
C TRP A 137 8.55 1.95 6.33
N ASN A 138 7.33 2.34 6.72
CA ASN A 138 6.90 2.28 8.11
C ASN A 138 6.71 0.82 8.58
N PRO A 139 7.53 0.30 9.53
CA PRO A 139 7.50 -1.10 9.96
C PRO A 139 6.24 -1.45 10.78
N LEU A 140 5.48 -0.44 11.24
CA LEU A 140 4.20 -0.66 11.91
C LEU A 140 3.09 -1.11 10.94
N PHE A 141 3.32 -0.95 9.64
CA PHE A 141 2.45 -1.41 8.57
C PHE A 141 3.14 -2.50 7.74
N ASN A 142 2.35 -3.33 7.07
CA ASN A 142 2.87 -4.42 6.24
C ASN A 142 3.72 -3.92 5.06
N ASN A 143 3.43 -2.72 4.53
CA ASN A 143 4.22 -2.12 3.44
C ASN A 143 5.69 -1.89 3.83
N GLY A 144 5.99 -1.54 5.09
CA GLY A 144 7.37 -1.42 5.57
C GLY A 144 8.12 -2.77 5.69
N ARG A 145 7.42 -3.88 5.46
CA ARG A 145 7.97 -5.24 5.43
C ARG A 145 7.79 -5.93 4.07
N ASP A 146 7.23 -5.22 3.11
CA ASP A 146 6.97 -5.71 1.76
C ASP A 146 8.13 -5.31 0.83
N PRO A 147 8.84 -6.28 0.23
CA PRO A 147 9.96 -6.01 -0.67
C PRO A 147 9.58 -5.18 -1.90
N SER A 148 8.30 -5.11 -2.27
CA SER A 148 7.81 -4.25 -3.36
C SER A 148 8.12 -2.78 -3.12
N TYR A 149 7.93 -2.28 -1.89
CA TYR A 149 8.25 -0.89 -1.52
C TYR A 149 9.74 -0.65 -1.31
N PHE A 150 10.57 -1.68 -1.45
CA PHE A 150 12.03 -1.58 -1.52
C PHE A 150 12.55 -1.90 -2.93
N LEU A 151 11.67 -1.88 -3.93
CA LEU A 151 11.98 -2.06 -5.34
C LEU A 151 12.75 -3.37 -5.62
N GLN A 152 12.44 -4.46 -4.90
CA GLN A 152 13.11 -5.76 -5.05
C GLN A 152 12.50 -6.57 -6.21
N PHE A 153 12.20 -5.90 -7.33
CA PHE A 153 11.68 -6.49 -8.57
C PHE A 153 12.32 -5.81 -9.79
N GLY A 154 12.05 -6.32 -10.98
CA GLY A 154 12.60 -5.82 -12.23
C GLY A 154 14.10 -6.10 -12.41
N SER A 155 14.68 -5.57 -13.50
CA SER A 155 16.10 -5.74 -13.79
C SER A 155 17.00 -5.05 -12.77
N LEU A 156 18.14 -5.66 -12.45
CA LEU A 156 19.16 -5.06 -11.58
C LEU A 156 19.84 -3.84 -12.21
N GLU A 157 19.79 -3.71 -13.54
CA GLU A 157 20.34 -2.58 -14.27
C GLU A 157 19.46 -1.33 -14.20
N THR A 158 18.14 -1.50 -13.91
CA THR A 158 17.23 -0.38 -13.77
C THR A 158 17.55 0.41 -12.50
N LYS A 159 17.74 1.72 -12.62
CA LYS A 159 18.02 2.61 -11.48
C LYS A 159 16.89 2.59 -10.48
N ARG A 160 17.22 2.55 -9.20
CA ARG A 160 16.28 2.57 -8.08
C ARG A 160 16.50 3.82 -7.25
N VAL A 161 15.44 4.60 -7.04
CA VAL A 161 15.50 5.86 -6.32
C VAL A 161 14.40 5.89 -5.25
N ALA A 162 14.74 6.37 -4.07
CA ALA A 162 13.74 6.74 -3.07
C ALA A 162 13.60 8.27 -3.03
N TYR A 163 12.35 8.74 -3.15
CA TYR A 163 12.03 10.15 -3.08
C TYR A 163 11.12 10.45 -1.89
N ALA A 164 11.63 11.15 -0.90
CA ALA A 164 10.92 11.52 0.33
C ALA A 164 10.17 10.32 0.97
N ALA A 165 10.76 9.14 0.90
CA ALA A 165 10.26 7.96 1.59
C ALA A 165 10.37 8.15 3.11
N SER A 166 9.43 7.59 3.88
CA SER A 166 9.38 7.79 5.32
C SER A 166 9.26 6.46 6.06
N PHE A 167 9.96 6.35 7.17
CA PHE A 167 9.80 5.26 8.12
C PHE A 167 8.63 5.51 9.07
N GLY A 168 8.24 6.77 9.29
CA GLY A 168 7.12 7.15 10.17
C GLY A 168 7.32 6.77 11.65
N VAL A 169 8.53 6.40 12.04
CA VAL A 169 8.95 6.05 13.41
C VAL A 169 10.33 6.63 13.67
N SER A 170 10.63 6.92 14.94
CA SER A 170 11.93 7.45 15.36
C SER A 170 13.01 6.38 15.56
N THR A 171 12.59 5.13 15.77
CA THR A 171 13.47 3.98 16.01
C THR A 171 12.98 2.75 15.29
N LEU A 172 13.91 1.92 14.83
CA LEU A 172 13.63 0.65 14.15
C LEU A 172 14.10 -0.51 15.02
N GLU A 173 13.39 -1.62 15.01
CA GLU A 173 13.84 -2.87 15.59
C GLU A 173 15.05 -3.42 14.81
N GLU A 174 15.97 -4.09 15.49
CA GLU A 174 17.23 -4.59 14.91
C GLU A 174 16.99 -5.50 13.68
N GLN A 175 15.99 -6.37 13.77
CA GLN A 175 15.61 -7.25 12.66
C GLN A 175 15.12 -6.48 11.44
N ASP A 176 14.38 -5.39 11.63
CA ASP A 176 13.91 -4.53 10.54
C ASP A 176 15.08 -3.76 9.93
N VAL A 177 16.00 -3.23 10.76
CA VAL A 177 17.22 -2.56 10.31
C VAL A 177 18.05 -3.48 9.41
N LYS A 178 18.29 -4.73 9.83
CA LYS A 178 19.07 -5.69 9.05
C LYS A 178 18.46 -5.97 7.69
N ARG A 179 17.14 -6.24 7.66
CA ARG A 179 16.40 -6.51 6.42
C ARG A 179 16.40 -5.31 5.48
N MET A 180 16.06 -4.12 5.99
CA MET A 180 15.98 -2.91 5.19
C MET A 180 17.34 -2.49 4.64
N LYS A 181 18.42 -2.62 5.43
CA LYS A 181 19.78 -2.36 4.95
C LYS A 181 20.13 -3.22 3.72
N GLU A 182 19.78 -4.50 3.71
CA GLU A 182 20.01 -5.36 2.56
C GLU A 182 19.25 -4.88 1.32
N TRP A 183 17.97 -4.57 1.46
CA TRP A 183 17.15 -4.12 0.34
C TRP A 183 17.58 -2.74 -0.20
N LEU A 184 18.03 -1.85 0.67
CA LEU A 184 18.47 -0.51 0.29
C LEU A 184 19.81 -0.48 -0.47
N LYS A 185 20.60 -1.55 -0.44
CA LYS A 185 21.87 -1.65 -1.20
C LYS A 185 21.68 -1.49 -2.71
N SER A 186 20.52 -1.83 -3.24
CA SER A 186 20.22 -1.73 -4.67
C SER A 186 19.88 -0.30 -5.13
N PHE A 187 19.73 0.66 -4.20
CA PHE A 187 19.32 2.01 -4.53
C PHE A 187 20.50 2.87 -5.03
N SER A 188 20.27 3.59 -6.11
CA SER A 188 21.22 4.56 -6.68
C SER A 188 21.20 5.90 -5.95
N ALA A 189 20.04 6.27 -5.39
CA ALA A 189 19.87 7.48 -4.59
C ALA A 189 18.70 7.31 -3.61
N ILE A 190 18.85 7.88 -2.42
CA ILE A 190 17.85 7.82 -1.36
C ILE A 190 17.66 9.22 -0.78
N SER A 191 16.41 9.70 -0.83
CA SER A 191 15.94 10.87 -0.09
C SER A 191 14.84 10.43 0.86
N VAL A 192 14.98 10.77 2.13
CA VAL A 192 13.98 10.51 3.17
C VAL A 192 13.33 11.82 3.61
N ARG A 193 12.12 11.71 4.17
CA ARG A 193 11.37 12.88 4.64
C ARG A 193 11.82 13.34 6.01
N GLU A 194 12.22 12.42 6.86
CA GLU A 194 12.77 12.67 8.18
C GLU A 194 14.26 13.03 8.10
N THR A 195 14.70 13.89 9.01
CA THR A 195 16.12 14.25 9.22
C THR A 195 16.63 13.63 10.50
#